data_57da5a6e562ce9c09c3897cbb8ac979d
#
_entry.id   57da5a6e562ce9c09c3897cbb8ac979d
#
_cell.length_a   1.000
_cell.length_b   1.000
_cell.length_c   1.000
_cell.angle_alpha   90.00
_cell.angle_beta   90.00
_cell.angle_gamma   90.00
#
_symmetry.space_group_name_H-M   'P 1'
#
loop_
_entity.id
_entity.type
_entity.pdbx_description
1 polymer ?
#
loop_
_entity_poly.entity_id
_entity_poly.type
_entity_poly.pdbx_seq_one_letter_code
_entity_poly.pdbx_strand_id
1 'polypeptide(L)'
;LAAVALTLASPFQSSIAPLPADVRAQLRQARAWQPGCPVALSNLRLLTVTHRDFDGRPQTGQLVVNKSAARPLQRVFRRLYRLYFPIRHLQLDDAYGPAAKRPTDGDVSASFECRRAAASPCTRAATTKSWSNHAHGLAVDLNPVENPYVGCGQSRNPRAQRYRDRSRHRRGMVTRQVVAAFASIGWGWGGSWTGNTKDYMHFSTTGR
;
A
#
# COMPACT_ATOMS: atom_id res chain seq x y z
N LEU A 1 -16.55 34.95 -25.07
CA LEU A 1 -15.59 33.86 -25.32
C LEU A 1 -14.90 33.52 -23.98
N ALA A 2 -15.34 32.46 -23.31
CA ALA A 2 -14.69 31.99 -22.09
C ALA A 2 -13.44 31.19 -22.46
N ALA A 3 -12.27 31.64 -22.02
CA ALA A 3 -11.02 30.91 -22.19
C ALA A 3 -11.05 29.67 -21.27
N VAL A 4 -11.10 28.48 -21.88
CA VAL A 4 -10.88 27.23 -21.16
C VAL A 4 -9.39 27.15 -20.83
N ALA A 5 -9.04 27.41 -19.58
CA ALA A 5 -7.68 27.20 -19.08
C ALA A 5 -7.38 25.71 -19.12
N LEU A 6 -6.55 25.26 -20.07
CA LEU A 6 -5.96 23.92 -20.03
C LEU A 6 -5.04 23.85 -18.83
N THR A 7 -5.53 23.28 -17.75
CA THR A 7 -4.67 22.91 -16.61
C THR A 7 -3.77 21.77 -17.06
N LEU A 8 -2.51 22.08 -17.36
CA LEU A 8 -1.48 21.08 -17.61
C LEU A 8 -1.43 20.13 -16.40
N ALA A 9 -1.70 18.85 -16.63
CA ALA A 9 -1.62 17.84 -15.58
C ALA A 9 -0.21 17.85 -14.99
N SER A 10 -0.08 18.07 -13.67
CA SER A 10 1.23 18.06 -13.00
C SER A 10 1.99 16.77 -13.33
N PRO A 11 3.28 16.85 -13.68
CA PRO A 11 4.06 15.69 -14.07
C PRO A 11 4.27 14.76 -12.86
N PHE A 12 4.44 13.45 -13.11
CA PHE A 12 4.86 12.50 -12.08
C PHE A 12 6.26 12.84 -11.59
N GLN A 13 6.40 13.04 -10.29
CA GLN A 13 7.68 13.25 -9.60
C GLN A 13 7.93 12.09 -8.63
N SER A 14 9.20 11.77 -8.39
CA SER A 14 9.56 10.75 -7.41
C SER A 14 11.03 10.86 -7.00
N SER A 15 11.31 10.47 -5.76
CA SER A 15 12.67 10.37 -5.22
C SER A 15 12.84 9.12 -4.37
N ILE A 16 14.07 8.67 -4.24
CA ILE A 16 14.48 7.55 -3.37
C ILE A 16 15.64 8.05 -2.52
N ALA A 17 15.50 7.97 -1.20
CA ALA A 17 16.52 8.41 -0.25
C ALA A 17 16.72 7.38 0.87
N PRO A 18 17.90 7.35 1.53
CA PRO A 18 18.04 6.71 2.83
C PRO A 18 16.98 7.26 3.80
N LEU A 19 16.58 6.46 4.80
CA LEU A 19 15.63 6.97 5.80
C LEU A 19 16.24 8.14 6.58
N PRO A 20 15.62 9.33 6.56
CA PRO A 20 15.99 10.46 7.42
C PRO A 20 15.91 10.10 8.91
N ALA A 21 16.57 10.88 9.76
CA ALA A 21 16.64 10.61 11.20
C ALA A 21 15.26 10.67 11.89
N ASP A 22 14.45 11.64 11.51
CA ASP A 22 13.06 11.84 11.96
C ASP A 22 12.16 10.70 11.56
N VAL A 23 12.25 10.21 10.31
CA VAL A 23 11.48 9.02 9.84
C VAL A 23 11.89 7.77 10.63
N ARG A 24 13.18 7.58 10.91
CA ARG A 24 13.65 6.46 11.74
C ARG A 24 13.12 6.55 13.18
N ALA A 25 13.05 7.76 13.72
CA ALA A 25 12.46 7.99 15.05
C ALA A 25 10.95 7.70 15.04
N GLN A 26 10.24 8.18 14.04
CA GLN A 26 8.80 7.94 13.84
C GLN A 26 8.46 6.45 13.75
N LEU A 27 9.23 5.67 12.97
CA LEU A 27 9.05 4.21 12.87
C LEU A 27 9.21 3.50 14.22
N ARG A 28 10.20 3.92 15.04
CA ARG A 28 10.39 3.36 16.38
C ARG A 28 9.27 3.76 17.33
N GLN A 29 8.88 5.02 17.33
CA GLN A 29 7.79 5.54 18.18
C GLN A 29 6.46 4.86 17.87
N ALA A 30 6.16 4.65 16.59
CA ALA A 30 4.97 3.93 16.12
C ALA A 30 5.07 2.40 16.32
N ARG A 31 6.23 1.88 16.79
CA ARG A 31 6.54 0.45 16.85
C ARG A 31 6.45 -0.27 15.51
N ALA A 32 6.47 0.48 14.42
CA ALA A 32 6.52 -0.07 13.07
C ALA A 32 7.89 -0.70 12.76
N TRP A 33 8.94 -0.32 13.50
CA TRP A 33 10.23 -1.00 13.56
C TRP A 33 10.72 -1.10 15.01
N GLN A 34 11.28 -2.27 15.36
CA GLN A 34 11.89 -2.57 16.66
C GLN A 34 13.05 -3.56 16.51
N PRO A 35 13.95 -3.68 17.49
CA PRO A 35 14.94 -4.75 17.51
C PRO A 35 14.29 -6.13 17.33
N GLY A 36 14.89 -6.99 16.50
CA GLY A 36 14.32 -8.29 16.14
C GLY A 36 13.48 -8.27 14.84
N CYS A 37 13.24 -7.12 14.24
CA CYS A 37 12.68 -7.05 12.88
C CYS A 37 13.62 -7.71 11.86
N PRO A 38 13.09 -8.40 10.83
CA PRO A 38 13.90 -9.16 9.88
C PRO A 38 14.72 -8.27 8.94
N VAL A 39 14.48 -6.96 8.91
CA VAL A 39 15.21 -5.99 8.10
C VAL A 39 15.77 -4.85 8.96
N ALA A 40 17.03 -4.50 8.75
CA ALA A 40 17.65 -3.35 9.39
C ALA A 40 17.17 -2.04 8.74
N LEU A 41 17.07 -0.95 9.53
CA LEU A 41 16.68 0.38 9.02
C LEU A 41 17.60 0.88 7.90
N SER A 42 18.89 0.51 7.90
CA SER A 42 19.86 0.85 6.85
C SER A 42 19.53 0.23 5.50
N ASN A 43 18.75 -0.85 5.47
CA ASN A 43 18.27 -1.53 4.27
C ASN A 43 16.91 -1.03 3.79
N LEU A 44 16.32 -0.06 4.48
CA LEU A 44 15.08 0.61 4.06
C LEU A 44 15.39 1.93 3.35
N ARG A 45 14.44 2.36 2.54
CA ARG A 45 14.48 3.64 1.80
C ARG A 45 13.14 4.35 1.97
N LEU A 46 13.21 5.67 1.98
CA LEU A 46 12.06 6.53 1.78
C LEU A 46 11.85 6.68 0.27
N LEU A 47 10.71 6.19 -0.21
CA LEU A 47 10.23 6.37 -1.57
C LEU A 47 9.16 7.46 -1.55
N THR A 48 9.42 8.60 -2.18
CA THR A 48 8.45 9.67 -2.39
C THR A 48 7.94 9.60 -3.82
N VAL A 49 6.63 9.71 -4.03
CA VAL A 49 6.00 9.61 -5.35
C VAL A 49 4.83 10.57 -5.48
N THR A 50 4.57 11.06 -6.68
CA THR A 50 3.28 11.67 -7.00
C THR A 50 2.24 10.56 -7.21
N HIS A 51 1.07 10.69 -6.59
CA HIS A 51 -0.09 9.85 -6.86
C HIS A 51 -1.31 10.72 -7.16
N ARG A 52 -2.43 10.12 -7.56
CA ARG A 52 -3.70 10.81 -7.68
C ARG A 52 -4.59 10.43 -6.51
N ASP A 53 -5.27 11.43 -5.92
CA ASP A 53 -6.32 11.19 -4.94
C ASP A 53 -7.64 10.75 -5.61
N PHE A 54 -8.67 10.56 -4.81
CA PHE A 54 -9.99 10.17 -5.31
C PHE A 54 -10.71 11.29 -6.08
N ASP A 55 -10.23 12.53 -6.07
CA ASP A 55 -10.71 13.62 -6.92
C ASP A 55 -9.91 13.74 -8.22
N GLY A 56 -8.89 12.88 -8.39
CA GLY A 56 -7.98 12.89 -9.54
C GLY A 56 -6.87 13.94 -9.44
N ARG A 57 -6.76 14.64 -8.29
CA ARG A 57 -5.74 15.67 -8.07
C ARG A 57 -4.39 15.02 -7.75
N PRO A 58 -3.28 15.57 -8.26
CA PRO A 58 -1.96 15.10 -7.90
C PRO A 58 -1.63 15.43 -6.44
N GLN A 59 -1.16 14.42 -5.71
CA GLN A 59 -0.70 14.50 -4.33
C GLN A 59 0.71 13.92 -4.23
N THR A 60 1.45 14.32 -3.20
CA THR A 60 2.73 13.69 -2.85
C THR A 60 2.48 12.61 -1.80
N GLY A 61 2.95 11.40 -2.07
CA GLY A 61 2.87 10.28 -1.14
C GLY A 61 4.26 9.75 -0.78
N GLN A 62 4.35 9.03 0.35
CA GLN A 62 5.59 8.48 0.86
C GLN A 62 5.40 7.05 1.36
N LEU A 63 6.37 6.20 1.06
CA LEU A 63 6.44 4.81 1.52
C LEU A 63 7.82 4.50 2.08
N VAL A 64 7.86 3.70 3.13
CA VAL A 64 9.09 3.05 3.59
C VAL A 64 9.16 1.67 2.94
N VAL A 65 10.21 1.42 2.14
CA VAL A 65 10.35 0.19 1.34
C VAL A 65 11.75 -0.38 1.46
N ASN A 66 11.93 -1.66 1.16
CA ASN A 66 13.27 -2.24 1.05
C ASN A 66 14.08 -1.54 -0.05
N LYS A 67 15.39 -1.40 0.16
CA LYS A 67 16.29 -0.77 -0.83
C LYS A 67 16.24 -1.46 -2.20
N SER A 68 16.05 -2.78 -2.24
CA SER A 68 15.92 -3.55 -3.48
C SER A 68 14.61 -3.30 -4.22
N ALA A 69 13.55 -2.96 -3.48
CA ALA A 69 12.22 -2.71 -4.03
C ALA A 69 12.00 -1.25 -4.48
N ALA A 70 12.82 -0.29 -3.99
CA ALA A 70 12.57 1.13 -4.17
C ALA A 70 12.48 1.55 -5.65
N ARG A 71 13.49 1.22 -6.48
CA ARG A 71 13.47 1.53 -7.92
C ARG A 71 12.38 0.77 -8.70
N PRO A 72 12.16 -0.53 -8.50
CA PRO A 72 11.01 -1.23 -9.07
C PRO A 72 9.68 -0.55 -8.75
N LEU A 73 9.41 -0.25 -7.48
CA LEU A 73 8.17 0.41 -7.05
C LEU A 73 8.01 1.82 -7.61
N GLN A 74 9.08 2.60 -7.74
CA GLN A 74 9.05 3.90 -8.41
C GLN A 74 8.46 3.79 -9.83
N ARG A 75 8.81 2.73 -10.59
CA ARG A 75 8.24 2.48 -11.94
C ARG A 75 6.76 2.11 -11.86
N VAL A 76 6.38 1.28 -10.88
CA VAL A 76 4.98 0.92 -10.64
C VAL A 76 4.14 2.17 -10.35
N PHE A 77 4.53 3.00 -9.37
CA PHE A 77 3.77 4.20 -9.01
C PHE A 77 3.67 5.20 -10.17
N ARG A 78 4.71 5.34 -11.00
CA ARG A 78 4.62 6.10 -12.25
C ARG A 78 3.53 5.55 -13.18
N ARG A 79 3.42 4.24 -13.30
CA ARG A 79 2.37 3.60 -14.11
C ARG A 79 0.99 3.81 -13.50
N LEU A 80 0.82 3.66 -12.18
CA LEU A 80 -0.44 3.93 -11.47
C LEU A 80 -0.89 5.38 -11.68
N TYR A 81 0.04 6.35 -11.59
CA TYR A 81 -0.24 7.75 -11.86
C TYR A 81 -0.78 7.99 -13.27
N ARG A 82 -0.18 7.37 -14.29
CA ARG A 82 -0.62 7.44 -15.69
C ARG A 82 -1.95 6.74 -15.94
N LEU A 83 -2.26 5.71 -15.17
CA LEU A 83 -3.54 4.99 -15.21
C LEU A 83 -4.66 5.76 -14.48
N TYR A 84 -4.35 6.90 -13.87
CA TYR A 84 -5.29 7.65 -13.02
C TYR A 84 -5.84 6.79 -11.87
N PHE A 85 -5.07 5.79 -11.40
CA PHE A 85 -5.47 4.97 -10.28
C PHE A 85 -5.45 5.81 -8.99
N PRO A 86 -6.61 5.99 -8.32
CA PRO A 86 -6.67 6.84 -7.14
C PRO A 86 -6.14 6.11 -5.91
N ILE A 87 -5.40 6.83 -5.06
CA ILE A 87 -4.94 6.37 -3.75
C ILE A 87 -5.43 7.38 -2.72
N ARG A 88 -6.06 6.89 -1.64
CA ARG A 88 -6.68 7.77 -0.64
C ARG A 88 -5.65 8.37 0.30
N HIS A 89 -4.92 7.53 0.99
CA HIS A 89 -3.88 7.93 1.94
C HIS A 89 -2.59 7.21 1.60
N LEU A 90 -1.48 7.95 1.49
CA LEU A 90 -0.15 7.42 1.16
C LEU A 90 0.96 8.20 1.90
N GLN A 91 0.65 8.89 2.98
CA GLN A 91 1.62 9.66 3.76
C GLN A 91 2.21 8.81 4.90
N LEU A 92 3.44 9.13 5.32
CA LEU A 92 4.05 8.48 6.47
C LEU A 92 3.25 8.73 7.76
N ASP A 93 2.71 9.93 7.92
CA ASP A 93 1.90 10.27 9.09
C ASP A 93 0.59 9.48 9.13
N ASP A 94 0.02 9.14 7.98
CA ASP A 94 -1.16 8.27 7.89
C ASP A 94 -0.85 6.86 8.40
N ALA A 95 0.35 6.34 8.11
CA ALA A 95 0.77 5.00 8.51
C ALA A 95 1.44 4.96 9.89
N TYR A 96 2.29 5.93 10.20
CA TYR A 96 3.19 5.92 11.38
C TYR A 96 3.03 7.12 12.30
N GLY A 97 2.19 8.09 11.97
CA GLY A 97 1.92 9.27 12.79
C GLY A 97 1.25 8.94 14.13
N PRO A 98 1.04 9.93 15.01
CA PRO A 98 0.30 9.73 16.24
C PRO A 98 -1.09 9.15 15.99
N ALA A 99 -1.50 8.14 16.78
CA ALA A 99 -2.76 7.42 16.57
C ALA A 99 -3.99 8.34 16.47
N ALA A 100 -4.01 9.42 17.25
CA ALA A 100 -5.10 10.41 17.23
C ALA A 100 -5.20 11.24 15.94
N LYS A 101 -4.13 11.26 15.13
CA LYS A 101 -4.06 12.00 13.86
C LYS A 101 -4.17 11.11 12.63
N ARG A 102 -4.14 9.78 12.80
CA ARG A 102 -4.26 8.84 11.68
C ARG A 102 -5.67 8.88 11.09
N PRO A 103 -5.83 8.67 9.77
CA PRO A 103 -7.13 8.54 9.15
C PRO A 103 -7.97 7.45 9.84
N THR A 104 -9.22 7.78 10.18
CA THR A 104 -10.13 6.85 10.90
C THR A 104 -10.90 5.95 9.94
N ASP A 105 -10.78 6.17 8.61
CA ASP A 105 -11.44 5.36 7.60
C ASP A 105 -10.77 4.00 7.37
N GLY A 106 -9.53 3.82 7.83
CA GLY A 106 -8.76 2.59 7.67
C GLY A 106 -8.28 2.34 6.24
N ASP A 107 -8.23 3.40 5.41
CA ASP A 107 -7.89 3.31 3.98
C ASP A 107 -6.46 3.79 3.67
N VAL A 108 -5.52 3.46 4.54
CA VAL A 108 -4.11 3.84 4.41
C VAL A 108 -3.36 2.83 3.56
N SER A 109 -2.90 3.27 2.37
CA SER A 109 -1.96 2.51 1.55
C SER A 109 -0.57 2.60 2.17
N ALA A 110 0.07 1.46 2.40
CA ALA A 110 1.34 1.38 3.12
C ALA A 110 2.21 0.23 2.62
N SER A 111 3.47 0.21 3.06
CA SER A 111 4.42 -0.84 2.73
C SER A 111 5.04 -1.46 3.98
N PHE A 112 6.06 -0.84 4.57
CA PHE A 112 6.82 -1.42 5.67
C PHE A 112 6.03 -1.43 6.98
N GLU A 113 5.97 -2.58 7.62
CA GLU A 113 5.50 -2.77 8.99
C GLU A 113 6.10 -4.04 9.59
N CYS A 114 6.85 -3.92 10.68
CA CYS A 114 7.48 -5.06 11.36
C CYS A 114 6.46 -5.88 12.14
N ARG A 115 5.74 -6.76 11.47
CA ARG A 115 4.72 -7.62 12.07
C ARG A 115 4.73 -9.03 11.49
N ARG A 116 4.12 -9.95 12.20
CA ARG A 116 3.80 -11.28 11.67
C ARG A 116 2.73 -11.17 10.58
N ALA A 117 2.69 -12.13 9.67
CA ALA A 117 1.66 -12.17 8.64
C ALA A 117 0.27 -12.32 9.27
N ALA A 118 -0.70 -11.59 8.74
CA ALA A 118 -2.09 -11.71 9.17
C ALA A 118 -2.63 -13.11 8.87
N ALA A 119 -3.32 -13.72 9.82
CA ALA A 119 -4.00 -14.97 9.58
C ALA A 119 -5.28 -14.73 8.76
N SER A 120 -5.72 -15.77 8.03
CA SER A 120 -6.96 -15.70 7.25
C SER A 120 -8.15 -15.28 8.12
N PRO A 121 -9.05 -14.41 7.61
CA PRO A 121 -10.32 -14.11 8.27
C PRO A 121 -11.21 -15.35 8.54
N CYS A 122 -10.90 -16.50 7.90
CA CYS A 122 -11.55 -17.78 8.19
C CYS A 122 -11.17 -18.35 9.55
N THR A 123 -10.14 -17.84 10.21
CA THR A 123 -9.63 -18.35 11.49
C THR A 123 -9.86 -17.35 12.60
N ARG A 124 -9.83 -17.83 13.86
CA ARG A 124 -9.86 -16.96 15.05
C ARG A 124 -8.51 -16.32 15.35
N ALA A 125 -7.42 -16.85 14.80
CA ALA A 125 -6.09 -16.28 14.97
C ALA A 125 -5.98 -14.90 14.34
N ALA A 126 -5.26 -13.99 14.99
CA ALA A 126 -4.98 -12.66 14.43
C ALA A 126 -3.78 -12.69 13.47
N THR A 127 -2.75 -13.49 13.79
CA THR A 127 -1.50 -13.57 13.03
C THR A 127 -1.04 -15.01 12.88
N THR A 128 -0.10 -15.22 11.95
CA THR A 128 0.65 -16.48 11.79
C THR A 128 1.99 -16.43 12.56
N LYS A 129 2.77 -17.52 12.53
CA LYS A 129 4.13 -17.56 13.08
C LYS A 129 5.17 -16.92 12.16
N SER A 130 4.87 -16.76 10.87
CA SER A 130 5.80 -16.23 9.87
C SER A 130 5.83 -14.70 9.87
N TRP A 131 6.97 -14.13 9.50
CA TRP A 131 7.06 -12.71 9.20
C TRP A 131 6.25 -12.36 7.95
N SER A 132 5.55 -11.24 7.98
CA SER A 132 4.92 -10.67 6.78
C SER A 132 5.97 -10.16 5.80
N ASN A 133 5.68 -10.16 4.49
CA ASN A 133 6.48 -9.45 3.50
C ASN A 133 6.58 -7.94 3.79
N HIS A 134 5.58 -7.35 4.47
CA HIS A 134 5.66 -5.99 4.99
C HIS A 134 6.82 -5.80 5.97
N ALA A 135 7.12 -6.80 6.82
CA ALA A 135 8.23 -6.72 7.77
C ALA A 135 9.59 -6.69 7.08
N HIS A 136 9.67 -7.09 5.82
CA HIS A 136 10.86 -6.99 4.98
C HIS A 136 10.87 -5.72 4.09
N GLY A 137 9.79 -4.92 4.08
CA GLY A 137 9.60 -3.81 3.14
C GLY A 137 9.42 -4.27 1.69
N LEU A 138 8.93 -5.49 1.47
CA LEU A 138 8.77 -6.19 0.19
C LEU A 138 7.30 -6.46 -0.15
N ALA A 139 6.40 -5.69 0.43
CA ALA A 139 4.97 -5.69 0.11
C ALA A 139 4.43 -4.25 0.08
N VAL A 140 3.32 -4.06 -0.64
CA VAL A 140 2.53 -2.83 -0.67
C VAL A 140 1.06 -3.21 -0.61
N ASP A 141 0.33 -2.55 0.28
CA ASP A 141 -1.13 -2.58 0.30
C ASP A 141 -1.69 -1.29 -0.30
N LEU A 142 -2.65 -1.41 -1.22
CA LEU A 142 -3.31 -0.30 -1.89
C LEU A 142 -4.78 -0.21 -1.52
N ASN A 143 -5.22 0.95 -1.00
CA ASN A 143 -6.62 1.26 -0.67
C ASN A 143 -7.31 0.08 0.05
N PRO A 144 -6.97 -0.20 1.32
CA PRO A 144 -7.46 -1.39 2.05
C PRO A 144 -8.99 -1.47 2.19
N VAL A 145 -9.68 -0.34 2.08
CA VAL A 145 -11.15 -0.32 2.10
C VAL A 145 -11.71 -0.81 0.77
N GLU A 146 -11.22 -0.28 -0.35
CA GLU A 146 -11.63 -0.68 -1.69
C GLU A 146 -11.09 -2.06 -2.10
N ASN A 147 -10.03 -2.53 -1.43
CA ASN A 147 -9.37 -3.80 -1.72
C ASN A 147 -9.18 -4.64 -0.46
N PRO A 148 -10.27 -5.12 0.15
CA PRO A 148 -10.21 -5.77 1.45
C PRO A 148 -9.47 -7.11 1.43
N TYR A 149 -8.90 -7.45 2.60
CA TYR A 149 -8.55 -8.82 2.93
C TYR A 149 -9.83 -9.58 3.30
N VAL A 150 -10.17 -10.59 2.52
CA VAL A 150 -11.39 -11.39 2.69
C VAL A 150 -11.05 -12.85 2.90
N GLY A 151 -11.84 -13.52 3.74
CA GLY A 151 -11.79 -14.96 3.93
C GLY A 151 -13.14 -15.48 4.34
N CYS A 152 -13.56 -16.64 3.81
CA CYS A 152 -14.84 -17.25 4.08
C CYS A 152 -16.02 -16.26 3.91
N GLY A 153 -15.98 -15.43 2.86
CA GLY A 153 -17.01 -14.43 2.57
C GLY A 153 -17.04 -13.22 3.51
N GLN A 154 -16.04 -13.04 4.38
CA GLN A 154 -16.01 -11.96 5.36
C GLN A 154 -14.76 -11.08 5.23
N SER A 155 -14.84 -9.84 5.67
CA SER A 155 -13.71 -8.94 5.92
C SER A 155 -13.80 -8.40 7.34
N ARG A 156 -12.65 -8.25 8.00
CA ARG A 156 -12.57 -7.64 9.34
C ARG A 156 -12.78 -6.14 9.31
N ASN A 157 -12.74 -5.49 8.13
CA ASN A 157 -13.01 -4.07 7.99
C ASN A 157 -14.49 -3.84 7.65
N PRO A 158 -15.31 -3.26 8.56
CA PRO A 158 -16.74 -3.02 8.33
C PRO A 158 -17.00 -2.11 7.13
N ARG A 159 -16.10 -1.15 6.85
CA ARG A 159 -16.24 -0.20 5.74
C ARG A 159 -15.99 -0.83 4.37
N ALA A 160 -15.30 -1.98 4.35
CA ALA A 160 -14.94 -2.69 3.13
C ALA A 160 -16.01 -3.68 2.66
N GLN A 161 -17.11 -3.86 3.39
CA GLN A 161 -18.11 -4.90 3.08
C GLN A 161 -18.65 -4.81 1.66
N ARG A 162 -18.96 -3.60 1.17
CA ARG A 162 -19.46 -3.37 -0.21
C ARG A 162 -18.45 -3.69 -1.30
N TYR A 163 -17.16 -3.78 -0.96
CA TYR A 163 -16.06 -4.03 -1.90
C TYR A 163 -15.66 -5.51 -1.95
N ARG A 164 -16.29 -6.38 -1.17
CA ARG A 164 -16.10 -7.84 -1.27
C ARG A 164 -16.64 -8.39 -2.59
N ASP A 165 -17.73 -7.81 -3.08
CA ASP A 165 -18.27 -8.09 -4.40
C ASP A 165 -17.37 -7.45 -5.46
N ARG A 166 -16.64 -8.28 -6.20
CA ARG A 166 -15.72 -7.88 -7.28
C ARG A 166 -16.37 -7.94 -8.67
N SER A 167 -17.63 -8.33 -8.77
CA SER A 167 -18.39 -8.35 -10.03
C SER A 167 -18.67 -6.93 -10.55
N ARG A 168 -18.79 -5.97 -9.64
CA ARG A 168 -19.00 -4.54 -9.94
C ARG A 168 -17.74 -3.75 -9.61
N HIS A 169 -17.07 -3.25 -10.64
CA HIS A 169 -15.91 -2.37 -10.44
C HIS A 169 -16.34 -1.04 -9.82
N ARG A 170 -15.65 -0.62 -8.77
CA ARG A 170 -15.79 0.69 -8.13
C ARG A 170 -14.45 1.41 -8.12
N ARG A 171 -14.49 2.74 -8.06
CA ARG A 171 -13.29 3.58 -7.99
C ARG A 171 -12.38 3.15 -6.83
N GLY A 172 -11.07 3.08 -7.07
CA GLY A 172 -10.07 2.65 -6.08
C GLY A 172 -9.84 1.15 -5.99
N MET A 173 -10.71 0.33 -6.61
CA MET A 173 -10.49 -1.12 -6.69
C MET A 173 -9.33 -1.45 -7.63
N VAL A 174 -8.51 -2.42 -7.24
CA VAL A 174 -7.43 -2.96 -8.07
C VAL A 174 -7.99 -3.53 -9.36
N THR A 175 -7.45 -3.05 -10.49
CA THR A 175 -7.79 -3.49 -11.85
C THR A 175 -6.73 -4.42 -12.43
N ARG A 176 -7.01 -5.07 -13.55
CA ARG A 176 -6.01 -5.86 -14.30
C ARG A 176 -4.77 -5.03 -14.68
N GLN A 177 -4.94 -3.74 -14.98
CA GLN A 177 -3.83 -2.84 -15.31
C GLN A 177 -2.93 -2.56 -14.10
N VAL A 178 -3.50 -2.43 -12.89
CA VAL A 178 -2.75 -2.31 -11.63
C VAL A 178 -1.98 -3.60 -11.37
N VAL A 179 -2.63 -4.76 -11.48
CA VAL A 179 -1.96 -6.07 -11.35
C VAL A 179 -0.80 -6.20 -12.33
N ALA A 180 -1.00 -5.84 -13.61
CA ALA A 180 0.05 -5.87 -14.62
C ALA A 180 1.20 -4.89 -14.32
N ALA A 181 0.94 -3.78 -13.61
CA ALA A 181 1.99 -2.87 -13.18
C ALA A 181 2.93 -3.52 -12.14
N PHE A 182 2.39 -4.22 -11.15
CA PHE A 182 3.19 -4.95 -10.17
C PHE A 182 3.83 -6.22 -10.76
N ALA A 183 3.12 -6.95 -11.61
CA ALA A 183 3.68 -8.11 -12.32
C ALA A 183 4.91 -7.75 -13.17
N SER A 184 4.96 -6.53 -13.73
CA SER A 184 6.11 -6.05 -14.52
C SER A 184 7.42 -5.93 -13.72
N ILE A 185 7.35 -5.99 -12.39
CA ILE A 185 8.50 -6.02 -11.49
C ILE A 185 8.65 -7.36 -10.76
N GLY A 186 7.92 -8.39 -11.19
CA GLY A 186 7.95 -9.74 -10.60
C GLY A 186 7.12 -9.89 -9.32
N TRP A 187 6.25 -8.93 -8.97
CA TRP A 187 5.41 -9.01 -7.77
C TRP A 187 4.07 -9.66 -8.07
N GLY A 188 3.66 -10.57 -7.19
CA GLY A 188 2.35 -11.20 -7.23
C GLY A 188 1.29 -10.43 -6.46
N TRP A 189 0.03 -10.76 -6.72
CA TRP A 189 -1.16 -10.14 -6.14
C TRP A 189 -1.95 -11.10 -5.26
N GLY A 190 -2.31 -10.69 -4.04
CA GLY A 190 -3.09 -11.50 -3.11
C GLY A 190 -4.53 -11.81 -3.56
N GLY A 191 -5.07 -11.02 -4.51
CA GLY A 191 -6.36 -11.31 -5.11
C GLY A 191 -6.36 -12.55 -6.02
N SER A 192 -5.19 -13.04 -6.44
CA SER A 192 -5.04 -14.27 -7.24
C SER A 192 -4.85 -15.54 -6.40
N TRP A 193 -4.82 -15.45 -5.05
CA TRP A 193 -4.65 -16.64 -4.22
C TRP A 193 -5.75 -17.66 -4.47
N THR A 194 -5.41 -18.94 -4.36
CA THR A 194 -6.39 -20.03 -4.42
C THR A 194 -7.20 -20.14 -3.13
N GLY A 195 -8.35 -20.82 -3.17
CA GLY A 195 -9.21 -21.04 -2.01
C GLY A 195 -10.02 -19.80 -1.60
N ASN A 196 -10.51 -19.83 -0.35
CA ASN A 196 -11.52 -18.90 0.18
C ASN A 196 -10.93 -17.61 0.80
N THR A 197 -9.62 -17.44 0.70
CA THR A 197 -8.92 -16.24 1.22
C THR A 197 -8.31 -15.46 0.08
N LYS A 198 -8.62 -14.16 0.00
CA LYS A 198 -8.07 -13.22 -0.98
C LYS A 198 -7.62 -11.96 -0.26
N ASP A 199 -6.46 -11.44 -0.65
CA ASP A 199 -5.99 -10.16 -0.15
C ASP A 199 -5.87 -9.17 -1.32
N TYR A 200 -6.98 -8.46 -1.57
CA TYR A 200 -7.10 -7.63 -2.76
C TYR A 200 -6.22 -6.38 -2.72
N MET A 201 -5.80 -5.89 -1.52
CA MET A 201 -4.88 -4.77 -1.39
C MET A 201 -3.43 -5.16 -1.64
N HIS A 202 -3.07 -6.42 -1.38
CA HIS A 202 -1.72 -6.89 -1.18
C HIS A 202 -0.98 -7.22 -2.46
N PHE A 203 0.18 -6.60 -2.63
CA PHE A 203 1.19 -6.94 -3.64
C PHE A 203 2.53 -7.21 -2.96
N SER A 204 3.20 -8.28 -3.32
CA SER A 204 4.50 -8.62 -2.72
C SER A 204 5.41 -9.40 -3.67
N THR A 205 6.70 -9.48 -3.32
CA THR A 205 7.69 -10.25 -4.08
C THR A 205 7.36 -11.75 -4.18
N THR A 206 6.63 -12.29 -3.21
CA THR A 206 6.22 -13.71 -3.20
C THR A 206 4.78 -13.90 -3.66
N GLY A 207 4.02 -12.84 -3.83
CA GLY A 207 2.58 -12.87 -4.07
C GLY A 207 1.75 -13.26 -2.83
N ARG A 208 2.40 -13.37 -1.64
CA ARG A 208 1.78 -13.78 -0.38
C ARG A 208 2.20 -12.89 0.76
#